data_fbfe3a0222843cbdd1ea6518112240e0
#
_entry.id   fbfe3a0222843cbdd1ea6518112240e0
#
_cell.length_a   1.000
_cell.length_b   1.000
_cell.length_c   1.000
_cell.angle_alpha   90.00
_cell.angle_beta   90.00
_cell.angle_gamma   90.00
#
_symmetry.space_group_name_H-M   'P 1'
#
loop_
_entity.id
_entity.type
_entity.pdbx_description
1 polymer ?
#
loop_
_entity_poly.entity_id
_entity_poly.type
_entity_poly.pdbx_seq_one_letter_code
_entity_poly.pdbx_strand_id
1 'polypeptide(L)'
;MASTREWVAGTRPRTLPAAVVPVLIGSGVAADYGKFSLWRAVLALLVALALQVGVNYANDYSDGVRGTDAAGRRAGPMRLVGSGAATPHAVKYAAFACFGFACCVGLVLAAFSSWWILAAGALCVLAAWFYTGGSHPYGYRGLGEVSVFVFFGLAAVAGTAFVQMGRLSWLGLAAAVPAGLLSCALLMINNLRDIDSDATSGKRTLAVRIGDARARYTYLAFLLVPFALAALIAIYRPYTLIALIALPLAIAPVRAVRGGVAGPGLIATLGQTGRLQLAFGIAFTVGLAIH
;
A
#
# COMPACT_ATOMS: atom_id res chain seq x y z
N MET A 1 -27.41 -9.65 -6.24
CA MET A 1 -26.69 -8.66 -5.40
C MET A 1 -25.50 -9.32 -4.76
N ALA A 2 -24.34 -8.67 -4.72
CA ALA A 2 -23.15 -9.21 -4.07
C ALA A 2 -23.42 -9.47 -2.57
N SER A 3 -22.94 -10.59 -2.06
CA SER A 3 -22.97 -10.94 -0.64
C SER A 3 -22.00 -10.09 0.17
N THR A 4 -22.20 -9.99 1.48
CA THR A 4 -21.26 -9.31 2.39
C THR A 4 -19.82 -9.87 2.26
N ARG A 5 -19.69 -11.19 2.05
CA ARG A 5 -18.39 -11.85 1.86
C ARG A 5 -17.69 -11.37 0.59
N GLU A 6 -18.41 -11.14 -0.50
CA GLU A 6 -17.86 -10.62 -1.75
C GLU A 6 -17.43 -9.15 -1.61
N TRP A 7 -18.22 -8.32 -0.94
CA TRP A 7 -17.83 -6.96 -0.61
C TRP A 7 -16.55 -6.91 0.24
N VAL A 8 -16.46 -7.74 1.29
CA VAL A 8 -15.23 -7.83 2.10
C VAL A 8 -14.06 -8.33 1.27
N ALA A 9 -14.26 -9.30 0.37
CA ALA A 9 -13.19 -9.73 -0.56
C ALA A 9 -12.72 -8.59 -1.47
N GLY A 10 -13.64 -7.72 -1.92
CA GLY A 10 -13.36 -6.52 -2.72
C GLY A 10 -12.47 -5.50 -2.00
N THR A 11 -12.51 -5.41 -0.67
CA THR A 11 -11.57 -4.57 0.10
C THR A 11 -10.12 -5.05 0.04
N ARG A 12 -9.88 -6.26 -0.45
CA ARG A 12 -8.56 -6.93 -0.55
C ARG A 12 -7.79 -6.96 0.78
N PRO A 13 -8.25 -7.72 1.79
CA PRO A 13 -7.65 -7.72 3.13
C PRO A 13 -6.14 -7.99 3.15
N ARG A 14 -5.64 -8.77 2.19
CA ARG A 14 -4.19 -9.07 2.06
C ARG A 14 -3.31 -7.87 1.74
N THR A 15 -3.89 -6.76 1.28
CA THR A 15 -3.17 -5.52 0.96
C THR A 15 -3.33 -4.42 2.02
N LEU A 16 -4.18 -4.62 3.03
CA LEU A 16 -4.38 -3.66 4.12
C LEU A 16 -3.13 -3.37 4.95
N PRO A 17 -2.16 -4.30 5.10
CA PRO A 17 -0.87 -3.97 5.73
C PRO A 17 -0.19 -2.74 5.14
N ALA A 18 -0.35 -2.48 3.82
CA ALA A 18 0.19 -1.29 3.18
C ALA A 18 -0.41 0.03 3.71
N ALA A 19 -1.63 0.01 4.26
CA ALA A 19 -2.24 1.18 4.90
C ALA A 19 -1.90 1.26 6.40
N VAL A 20 -1.81 0.12 7.09
CA VAL A 20 -1.57 0.06 8.54
C VAL A 20 -0.13 0.39 8.89
N VAL A 21 0.83 -0.23 8.20
CA VAL A 21 2.27 -0.14 8.52
C VAL A 21 2.80 1.29 8.46
N PRO A 22 2.50 2.12 7.45
CA PRO A 22 2.96 3.50 7.43
C PRO A 22 2.46 4.33 8.62
N VAL A 23 1.22 4.09 9.06
CA VAL A 23 0.66 4.79 10.23
C VAL A 23 1.35 4.36 11.52
N LEU A 24 1.64 3.07 11.68
CA LEU A 24 2.42 2.57 12.82
C LEU A 24 3.80 3.23 12.85
N ILE A 25 4.53 3.19 11.74
CA ILE A 25 5.88 3.75 11.64
C ILE A 25 5.87 5.27 11.90
N GLY A 26 4.94 6.01 11.30
CA GLY A 26 4.80 7.45 11.55
C GLY A 26 4.46 7.78 13.01
N SER A 27 3.69 6.91 13.67
CA SER A 27 3.39 7.02 15.10
C SER A 27 4.61 6.67 15.98
N GLY A 28 5.43 5.69 15.57
CA GLY A 28 6.71 5.38 16.20
C GLY A 28 7.69 6.56 16.14
N VAL A 29 7.75 7.23 14.98
CA VAL A 29 8.52 8.48 14.84
C VAL A 29 8.00 9.56 15.80
N ALA A 30 6.67 9.74 15.89
CA ALA A 30 6.10 10.71 16.83
C ALA A 30 6.41 10.36 18.29
N ALA A 31 6.45 9.07 18.65
CA ALA A 31 6.82 8.60 19.98
C ALA A 31 8.29 8.91 20.29
N ASP A 32 9.22 8.71 19.37
CA ASP A 32 10.64 9.06 19.50
C ASP A 32 10.83 10.55 19.87
N TYR A 33 9.97 11.43 19.34
CA TYR A 33 9.97 12.85 19.71
C TYR A 33 9.11 13.21 20.94
N GLY A 34 8.58 12.23 21.67
CA GLY A 34 7.68 12.46 22.81
C GLY A 34 6.35 13.12 22.46
N LYS A 35 5.89 12.95 21.21
CA LYS A 35 4.67 13.58 20.65
C LYS A 35 3.61 12.59 20.21
N PHE A 36 3.70 11.33 20.65
CA PHE A 36 2.68 10.33 20.30
C PHE A 36 1.30 10.75 20.82
N SER A 37 0.30 10.61 19.93
CA SER A 37 -1.09 10.89 20.24
C SER A 37 -1.98 9.80 19.67
N LEU A 38 -2.54 8.95 20.55
CA LEU A 38 -3.33 7.79 20.15
C LEU A 38 -4.53 8.19 19.26
N TRP A 39 -5.30 9.22 19.64
CA TRP A 39 -6.48 9.61 18.87
C TRP A 39 -6.11 10.13 17.46
N ARG A 40 -4.98 10.85 17.30
CA ARG A 40 -4.48 11.28 15.98
C ARG A 40 -3.99 10.10 15.17
N ALA A 41 -3.32 9.13 15.79
CA ALA A 41 -2.90 7.90 15.14
C ALA A 41 -4.10 7.08 14.65
N VAL A 42 -5.18 6.98 15.46
CA VAL A 42 -6.43 6.31 15.07
C VAL A 42 -7.10 7.02 13.90
N LEU A 43 -7.21 8.35 13.93
CA LEU A 43 -7.78 9.10 12.80
C LEU A 43 -6.93 8.94 11.53
N ALA A 44 -5.60 8.99 11.63
CA ALA A 44 -4.71 8.74 10.49
C ALA A 44 -4.88 7.33 9.93
N LEU A 45 -5.08 6.32 10.81
CA LEU A 45 -5.36 4.94 10.41
C LEU A 45 -6.70 4.83 9.67
N LEU A 46 -7.74 5.49 10.16
CA LEU A 46 -9.05 5.51 9.51
C LEU A 46 -8.96 6.15 8.11
N VAL A 47 -8.22 7.26 7.95
CA VAL A 47 -7.97 7.87 6.63
C VAL A 47 -7.22 6.90 5.72
N ALA A 48 -6.14 6.29 6.19
CA ALA A 48 -5.32 5.37 5.39
C ALA A 48 -6.11 4.13 4.94
N LEU A 49 -6.89 3.52 5.85
CA LEU A 49 -7.74 2.37 5.53
C LEU A 49 -8.86 2.74 4.55
N ALA A 50 -9.52 3.88 4.76
CA ALA A 50 -10.59 4.34 3.87
C ALA A 50 -10.06 4.62 2.46
N LEU A 51 -8.90 5.28 2.32
CA LEU A 51 -8.24 5.49 1.03
C LEU A 51 -7.85 4.16 0.37
N GLN A 52 -7.29 3.21 1.13
CA GLN A 52 -6.89 1.90 0.61
C GLN A 52 -8.09 1.10 0.10
N VAL A 53 -9.19 1.05 0.87
CA VAL A 53 -10.42 0.36 0.47
C VAL A 53 -11.05 1.07 -0.71
N GLY A 54 -11.12 2.41 -0.68
CA GLY A 54 -11.63 3.23 -1.77
C GLY A 54 -10.88 3.00 -3.09
N VAL A 55 -9.54 2.97 -3.05
CA VAL A 55 -8.69 2.63 -4.21
C VAL A 55 -8.97 1.21 -4.72
N ASN A 56 -9.16 0.24 -3.83
CA ASN A 56 -9.43 -1.13 -4.24
C ASN A 56 -10.78 -1.24 -4.97
N TYR A 57 -11.83 -0.53 -4.51
CA TYR A 57 -13.11 -0.45 -5.21
C TYR A 57 -13.03 0.38 -6.51
N ALA A 58 -12.29 1.49 -6.52
CA ALA A 58 -12.07 2.28 -7.74
C ALA A 58 -11.35 1.47 -8.82
N ASN A 59 -10.38 0.65 -8.42
CA ASN A 59 -9.68 -0.27 -9.32
C ASN A 59 -10.62 -1.37 -9.85
N ASP A 60 -11.48 -1.95 -8.98
CA ASP A 60 -12.47 -2.95 -9.38
C ASP A 60 -13.46 -2.36 -10.41
N TYR A 61 -14.00 -1.16 -10.12
CA TYR A 61 -14.87 -0.44 -11.02
C TYR A 61 -14.21 -0.18 -12.38
N SER A 62 -13.02 0.42 -12.36
CA SER A 62 -12.35 0.87 -13.58
C SER A 62 -11.90 -0.29 -14.47
N ASP A 63 -11.30 -1.32 -13.86
CA ASP A 63 -10.84 -2.53 -14.55
C ASP A 63 -12.05 -3.32 -15.09
N GLY A 64 -13.14 -3.39 -14.32
CA GLY A 64 -14.37 -4.07 -14.72
C GLY A 64 -15.09 -3.41 -15.91
N VAL A 65 -15.22 -2.07 -15.89
CA VAL A 65 -15.83 -1.31 -17.00
C VAL A 65 -14.99 -1.40 -18.28
N ARG A 66 -13.65 -1.49 -18.16
CA ARG A 66 -12.76 -1.66 -19.33
C ARG A 66 -12.67 -3.11 -19.83
N GLY A 67 -13.26 -4.08 -19.09
CA GLY A 67 -13.18 -5.49 -19.46
C GLY A 67 -11.81 -6.14 -19.22
N THR A 68 -10.88 -5.46 -18.53
CA THR A 68 -9.57 -6.01 -18.18
C THR A 68 -9.66 -7.13 -17.15
N ASP A 69 -10.74 -7.15 -16.37
CA ASP A 69 -11.03 -8.16 -15.33
C ASP A 69 -12.09 -9.20 -15.77
N ALA A 70 -12.31 -9.38 -17.08
CA ALA A 70 -13.29 -10.36 -17.58
C ALA A 70 -13.00 -11.77 -17.06
N ALA A 71 -14.08 -12.53 -16.78
CA ALA A 71 -14.00 -13.86 -16.21
C ALA A 71 -13.03 -14.78 -16.99
N GLY A 72 -12.15 -15.47 -16.28
CA GLY A 72 -11.17 -16.40 -16.85
C GLY A 72 -9.85 -15.78 -17.35
N ARG A 73 -9.72 -14.46 -17.37
CA ARG A 73 -8.48 -13.79 -17.85
C ARG A 73 -7.47 -13.47 -16.75
N ARG A 74 -7.85 -13.58 -15.47
CA ARG A 74 -7.00 -13.15 -14.34
C ARG A 74 -6.80 -14.22 -13.29
N ALA A 75 -5.59 -14.28 -12.74
CA ALA A 75 -5.19 -15.22 -11.69
C ALA A 75 -5.59 -14.79 -10.25
N GLY A 76 -6.08 -13.55 -10.06
CA GLY A 76 -6.38 -12.97 -8.74
C GLY A 76 -7.77 -13.32 -8.20
N PRO A 77 -8.10 -12.86 -6.96
CA PRO A 77 -9.44 -13.04 -6.39
C PRO A 77 -10.52 -12.41 -7.26
N MET A 78 -11.73 -12.99 -7.17
CA MET A 78 -12.90 -12.53 -7.91
C MET A 78 -13.16 -11.04 -7.70
N ARG A 79 -13.47 -10.33 -8.79
CA ARG A 79 -13.80 -8.92 -8.81
C ARG A 79 -15.30 -8.74 -8.81
N LEU A 80 -15.79 -7.72 -8.10
CA LEU A 80 -17.22 -7.43 -7.98
C LEU A 80 -17.86 -7.11 -9.34
N VAL A 81 -17.22 -6.21 -10.11
CA VAL A 81 -17.74 -5.81 -11.44
C VAL A 81 -17.41 -6.87 -12.49
N GLY A 82 -16.17 -7.34 -12.57
CA GLY A 82 -15.72 -8.29 -13.58
C GLY A 82 -16.41 -9.66 -13.50
N SER A 83 -16.93 -10.06 -12.34
CA SER A 83 -17.73 -11.28 -12.16
C SER A 83 -19.24 -11.06 -12.32
N GLY A 84 -19.70 -9.81 -12.43
CA GLY A 84 -21.12 -9.48 -12.43
C GLY A 84 -21.79 -9.56 -11.04
N ALA A 85 -21.03 -9.78 -9.94
CA ALA A 85 -21.58 -9.86 -8.60
C ALA A 85 -22.21 -8.53 -8.14
N ALA A 86 -21.61 -7.40 -8.53
CA ALA A 86 -22.13 -6.06 -8.29
C ALA A 86 -22.14 -5.21 -9.55
N THR A 87 -23.09 -4.27 -9.61
CA THR A 87 -23.15 -3.32 -10.72
C THR A 87 -21.98 -2.33 -10.65
N PRO A 88 -21.45 -1.84 -11.80
CA PRO A 88 -20.39 -0.84 -11.81
C PRO A 88 -20.73 0.39 -10.97
N HIS A 89 -21.98 0.87 -11.03
CA HIS A 89 -22.46 2.00 -10.23
C HIS A 89 -22.34 1.76 -8.72
N ALA A 90 -22.74 0.58 -8.22
CA ALA A 90 -22.66 0.26 -6.80
C ALA A 90 -21.20 0.27 -6.31
N VAL A 91 -20.27 -0.31 -7.08
CA VAL A 91 -18.84 -0.34 -6.72
C VAL A 91 -18.21 1.06 -6.79
N LYS A 92 -18.60 1.86 -7.79
CA LYS A 92 -18.18 3.27 -7.89
C LYS A 92 -18.63 4.08 -6.68
N TYR A 93 -19.91 3.96 -6.28
CA TYR A 93 -20.42 4.66 -5.10
C TYR A 93 -19.74 4.21 -3.81
N ALA A 94 -19.43 2.92 -3.66
CA ALA A 94 -18.66 2.42 -2.51
C ALA A 94 -17.26 3.04 -2.46
N ALA A 95 -16.58 3.19 -3.61
CA ALA A 95 -15.29 3.88 -3.67
C ALA A 95 -15.40 5.36 -3.22
N PHE A 96 -16.38 6.09 -3.74
CA PHE A 96 -16.61 7.48 -3.36
C PHE A 96 -17.06 7.65 -1.91
N ALA A 97 -17.83 6.72 -1.36
CA ALA A 97 -18.19 6.72 0.06
C ALA A 97 -16.95 6.57 0.95
N CYS A 98 -16.00 5.68 0.57
CA CYS A 98 -14.72 5.55 1.26
C CYS A 98 -13.89 6.83 1.17
N PHE A 99 -13.79 7.45 0.00
CA PHE A 99 -13.07 8.72 -0.18
C PHE A 99 -13.74 9.86 0.60
N GLY A 100 -15.07 9.96 0.59
CA GLY A 100 -15.82 10.92 1.39
C GLY A 100 -15.58 10.76 2.89
N PHE A 101 -15.60 9.51 3.38
CA PHE A 101 -15.26 9.22 4.77
C PHE A 101 -13.82 9.64 5.11
N ALA A 102 -12.85 9.31 4.23
CA ALA A 102 -11.47 9.76 4.40
C ALA A 102 -11.35 11.30 4.46
N CYS A 103 -12.10 12.02 3.62
CA CYS A 103 -12.15 13.49 3.63
C CYS A 103 -12.74 14.02 4.95
N CYS A 104 -13.84 13.46 5.44
CA CYS A 104 -14.45 13.87 6.71
C CYS A 104 -13.49 13.70 7.90
N VAL A 105 -12.85 12.53 8.00
CA VAL A 105 -11.84 12.26 9.04
C VAL A 105 -10.60 13.14 8.85
N GLY A 106 -10.18 13.36 7.59
CA GLY A 106 -9.07 14.23 7.24
C GLY A 106 -9.33 15.71 7.63
N LEU A 107 -10.57 16.19 7.52
CA LEU A 107 -10.98 17.52 8.01
C LEU A 107 -10.77 17.65 9.51
N VAL A 108 -11.13 16.64 10.29
CA VAL A 108 -10.89 16.65 11.74
C VAL A 108 -9.39 16.71 12.02
N LEU A 109 -8.56 15.88 11.35
CA LEU A 109 -7.10 15.95 11.50
C LEU A 109 -6.53 17.32 11.12
N ALA A 110 -7.02 17.93 10.04
CA ALA A 110 -6.58 19.26 9.59
C ALA A 110 -6.88 20.34 10.62
N ALA A 111 -8.09 20.33 11.20
CA ALA A 111 -8.50 21.29 12.22
C ALA A 111 -7.62 21.27 13.48
N PHE A 112 -7.07 20.10 13.83
CA PHE A 112 -6.22 19.92 15.02
C PHE A 112 -4.71 19.85 14.71
N SER A 113 -4.31 20.01 13.44
CA SER A 113 -2.88 19.97 13.04
C SER A 113 -2.52 21.11 12.09
N SER A 114 -2.92 21.03 10.84
CA SER A 114 -2.62 22.05 9.81
C SER A 114 -3.54 21.90 8.61
N TRP A 115 -4.02 23.04 8.09
CA TRP A 115 -4.86 23.08 6.90
C TRP A 115 -4.15 22.57 5.62
N TRP A 116 -2.80 22.53 5.58
CA TRP A 116 -2.03 21.91 4.50
C TRP A 116 -2.36 20.42 4.32
N ILE A 117 -2.86 19.75 5.38
CA ILE A 117 -3.32 18.35 5.32
C ILE A 117 -4.47 18.19 4.32
N LEU A 118 -5.32 19.19 4.13
CA LEU A 118 -6.40 19.14 3.12
C LEU A 118 -5.84 19.11 1.70
N ALA A 119 -4.82 19.92 1.42
CA ALA A 119 -4.16 19.89 0.10
C ALA A 119 -3.49 18.53 -0.17
N ALA A 120 -2.78 18.00 0.83
CA ALA A 120 -2.17 16.68 0.74
C ALA A 120 -3.24 15.56 0.59
N GLY A 121 -4.34 15.64 1.35
CA GLY A 121 -5.47 14.72 1.25
C GLY A 121 -6.16 14.76 -0.11
N ALA A 122 -6.39 15.96 -0.66
CA ALA A 122 -6.94 16.12 -2.01
C ALA A 122 -6.05 15.47 -3.07
N LEU A 123 -4.72 15.66 -2.98
CA LEU A 123 -3.77 14.99 -3.87
C LEU A 123 -3.83 13.46 -3.73
N CYS A 124 -3.97 12.95 -2.51
CA CYS A 124 -4.13 11.50 -2.27
C CYS A 124 -5.40 10.95 -2.92
N VAL A 125 -6.55 11.64 -2.77
CA VAL A 125 -7.83 11.22 -3.38
C VAL A 125 -7.76 11.29 -4.91
N LEU A 126 -7.21 12.35 -5.47
CA LEU A 126 -7.02 12.48 -6.92
C LEU A 126 -6.10 11.37 -7.45
N ALA A 127 -4.97 11.12 -6.79
CA ALA A 127 -4.06 10.05 -7.17
C ALA A 127 -4.74 8.67 -7.06
N ALA A 128 -5.51 8.43 -5.99
CA ALA A 128 -6.27 7.19 -5.80
C ALA A 128 -7.26 6.95 -6.94
N TRP A 129 -8.00 7.98 -7.35
CA TRP A 129 -8.96 7.86 -8.45
C TRP A 129 -8.27 7.66 -9.80
N PHE A 130 -7.28 8.50 -10.14
CA PHE A 130 -6.60 8.45 -11.43
C PHE A 130 -5.57 7.32 -11.56
N TYR A 131 -5.36 6.53 -10.52
CA TYR A 131 -4.51 5.34 -10.59
C TYR A 131 -4.99 4.37 -11.68
N THR A 132 -6.29 4.06 -11.70
CA THR A 132 -6.95 3.23 -12.73
C THR A 132 -8.09 3.96 -13.43
N GLY A 133 -8.58 5.06 -12.90
CA GLY A 133 -9.68 5.87 -13.45
C GLY A 133 -9.24 6.84 -14.55
N GLY A 134 -10.24 7.49 -15.19
CA GLY A 134 -10.02 8.45 -16.28
C GLY A 134 -9.64 7.80 -17.61
N SER A 135 -9.38 8.62 -18.63
CA SER A 135 -9.00 8.16 -19.99
C SER A 135 -7.55 7.65 -20.06
N HIS A 136 -6.67 8.14 -19.16
CA HIS A 136 -5.24 7.86 -19.18
C HIS A 136 -4.73 7.48 -17.78
N PRO A 137 -5.10 6.32 -17.22
CA PRO A 137 -4.71 5.92 -15.88
C PRO A 137 -3.19 5.75 -15.78
N TYR A 138 -2.57 6.43 -14.80
CA TYR A 138 -1.12 6.40 -14.67
C TYR A 138 -0.59 5.05 -14.14
N GLY A 139 -1.40 4.28 -13.41
CA GLY A 139 -1.06 2.93 -12.99
C GLY A 139 -0.86 1.97 -14.17
N TYR A 140 -1.52 2.25 -15.32
CA TYR A 140 -1.35 1.48 -16.56
C TYR A 140 -0.09 1.87 -17.35
N ARG A 141 0.62 2.91 -16.90
CA ARG A 141 1.80 3.47 -17.57
C ARG A 141 3.11 3.15 -16.85
N GLY A 142 3.11 2.17 -15.93
CA GLY A 142 4.30 1.76 -15.18
C GLY A 142 4.70 2.72 -14.07
N LEU A 143 3.82 3.65 -13.66
CA LEU A 143 4.06 4.59 -12.56
C LEU A 143 3.48 4.10 -11.23
N GLY A 144 3.02 2.84 -11.18
CA GLY A 144 2.39 2.27 -10.00
C GLY A 144 3.31 2.26 -8.78
N GLU A 145 4.54 1.77 -8.94
CA GLU A 145 5.51 1.66 -7.86
C GLU A 145 5.95 3.04 -7.36
N VAL A 146 6.14 4.01 -8.25
CA VAL A 146 6.44 5.40 -7.87
C VAL A 146 5.29 5.98 -7.04
N SER A 147 4.05 5.79 -7.48
CA SER A 147 2.87 6.24 -6.76
C SER A 147 2.76 5.57 -5.38
N VAL A 148 2.92 4.26 -5.31
CA VAL A 148 2.86 3.52 -4.03
C VAL A 148 3.98 3.97 -3.09
N PHE A 149 5.20 4.18 -3.59
CA PHE A 149 6.29 4.71 -2.77
C PHE A 149 5.97 6.09 -2.20
N VAL A 150 5.44 6.99 -3.03
CA VAL A 150 5.09 8.36 -2.60
C VAL A 150 3.93 8.36 -1.61
N PHE A 151 2.82 7.67 -1.92
CA PHE A 151 1.61 7.77 -1.10
C PHE A 151 1.62 6.85 0.12
N PHE A 152 2.12 5.62 0.00
CA PHE A 152 2.18 4.66 1.12
C PHE A 152 3.50 4.71 1.91
N GLY A 153 4.56 5.25 1.31
CA GLY A 153 5.81 5.56 2.01
C GLY A 153 5.78 6.99 2.55
N LEU A 154 6.13 7.94 1.68
CA LEU A 154 6.41 9.32 2.11
C LEU A 154 5.18 10.00 2.71
N ALA A 155 4.05 10.06 1.99
CA ALA A 155 2.87 10.80 2.45
C ALA A 155 2.25 10.15 3.71
N ALA A 156 2.10 8.83 3.73
CA ALA A 156 1.46 8.16 4.86
C ALA A 156 2.32 8.17 6.13
N VAL A 157 3.63 7.88 6.04
CA VAL A 157 4.53 7.90 7.22
C VAL A 157 4.77 9.32 7.69
N ALA A 158 5.26 10.20 6.79
CA ALA A 158 5.58 11.58 7.17
C ALA A 158 4.31 12.37 7.52
N GLY A 159 3.20 12.12 6.85
CA GLY A 159 1.89 12.71 7.17
C GLY A 159 1.40 12.28 8.55
N THR A 160 1.48 10.99 8.90
CA THR A 160 1.10 10.50 10.24
C THR A 160 1.99 11.08 11.34
N ALA A 161 3.30 11.17 11.11
CA ALA A 161 4.20 11.84 12.04
C ALA A 161 3.86 13.33 12.16
N PHE A 162 3.64 14.01 11.03
CA PHE A 162 3.32 15.44 10.99
C PHE A 162 2.05 15.79 11.76
N VAL A 163 0.94 15.06 11.57
CA VAL A 163 -0.31 15.36 12.28
C VAL A 163 -0.19 15.21 13.79
N GLN A 164 0.77 14.43 14.27
CA GLN A 164 1.04 14.24 15.70
C GLN A 164 2.04 15.27 16.24
N MET A 165 3.09 15.61 15.46
CA MET A 165 4.21 16.46 15.89
C MET A 165 4.05 17.93 15.49
N GLY A 166 3.25 18.26 14.50
CA GLY A 166 3.13 19.60 13.90
C GLY A 166 4.32 20.01 13.02
N ARG A 167 5.27 19.12 12.76
CA ARG A 167 6.45 19.37 11.92
C ARG A 167 6.89 18.12 11.16
N LEU A 168 7.56 18.32 10.04
CA LEU A 168 8.31 17.25 9.36
C LEU A 168 9.64 17.01 10.08
N SER A 169 10.11 15.76 10.07
CA SER A 169 11.40 15.39 10.63
C SER A 169 12.20 14.53 9.65
N TRP A 170 13.53 14.62 9.70
CA TRP A 170 14.39 13.77 8.89
C TRP A 170 14.22 12.29 9.23
N LEU A 171 13.99 11.95 10.51
CA LEU A 171 13.70 10.59 10.92
C LEU A 171 12.40 10.08 10.27
N GLY A 172 11.35 10.91 10.21
CA GLY A 172 10.10 10.58 9.53
C GLY A 172 10.29 10.30 8.05
N LEU A 173 11.09 11.12 7.37
CA LEU A 173 11.42 10.90 5.95
C LEU A 173 12.28 9.64 5.76
N ALA A 174 13.29 9.43 6.60
CA ALA A 174 14.12 8.23 6.55
C ALA A 174 13.33 6.96 6.81
N ALA A 175 12.43 6.95 7.81
CA ALA A 175 11.56 5.82 8.15
C ALA A 175 10.47 5.56 7.08
N ALA A 176 10.12 6.56 6.28
CA ALA A 176 9.16 6.42 5.18
C ALA A 176 9.72 5.58 4.02
N VAL A 177 11.05 5.58 3.82
CA VAL A 177 11.67 4.84 2.71
C VAL A 177 11.48 3.33 2.84
N PRO A 178 11.84 2.66 3.95
CA PRO A 178 11.60 1.23 4.10
C PRO A 178 10.10 0.86 4.05
N ALA A 179 9.20 1.69 4.58
CA ALA A 179 7.76 1.49 4.49
C ALA A 179 7.26 1.52 3.04
N GLY A 180 7.72 2.51 2.26
CA GLY A 180 7.39 2.67 0.84
C GLY A 180 7.91 1.50 0.00
N LEU A 181 9.15 1.04 0.22
CA LEU A 181 9.72 -0.10 -0.50
C LEU A 181 8.94 -1.40 -0.23
N LEU A 182 8.55 -1.68 1.02
CA LEU A 182 7.72 -2.85 1.32
C LEU A 182 6.34 -2.77 0.67
N SER A 183 5.75 -1.59 0.58
CA SER A 183 4.50 -1.37 -0.15
C SER A 183 4.69 -1.57 -1.65
N CYS A 184 5.84 -1.15 -2.21
CA CYS A 184 6.22 -1.44 -3.60
C CYS A 184 6.45 -2.95 -3.83
N ALA A 185 7.02 -3.68 -2.86
CA ALA A 185 7.14 -5.13 -2.95
C ALA A 185 5.77 -5.81 -3.07
N LEU A 186 4.78 -5.35 -2.28
CA LEU A 186 3.42 -5.85 -2.34
C LEU A 186 2.76 -5.58 -3.71
N LEU A 187 2.97 -4.40 -4.29
CA LEU A 187 2.49 -4.09 -5.64
C LEU A 187 3.23 -4.90 -6.70
N MET A 188 4.56 -4.99 -6.62
CA MET A 188 5.38 -5.71 -7.60
C MET A 188 5.03 -7.20 -7.66
N ILE A 189 4.82 -7.87 -6.52
CA ILE A 189 4.42 -9.29 -6.53
C ILE A 189 3.00 -9.49 -7.10
N ASN A 190 2.11 -8.52 -6.90
CA ASN A 190 0.80 -8.52 -7.52
C ASN A 190 0.87 -8.35 -9.04
N ASN A 191 1.70 -7.41 -9.52
CA ASN A 191 1.92 -7.17 -10.95
C ASN A 191 2.69 -8.33 -11.61
N LEU A 192 3.63 -8.95 -10.91
CA LEU A 192 4.35 -10.14 -11.39
C LEU A 192 3.42 -11.35 -11.55
N ARG A 193 2.44 -11.53 -10.64
CA ARG A 193 1.41 -12.55 -10.77
C ARG A 193 0.57 -12.36 -12.04
N ASP A 194 0.25 -11.12 -12.34
CA ASP A 194 -0.69 -10.76 -13.40
C ASP A 194 0.02 -10.33 -14.71
N ILE A 195 1.34 -10.54 -14.85
CA ILE A 195 2.17 -9.97 -15.92
C ILE A 195 1.65 -10.31 -17.33
N ASP A 196 1.25 -11.56 -17.56
CA ASP A 196 0.75 -12.01 -18.87
C ASP A 196 -0.63 -11.42 -19.19
N SER A 197 -1.54 -11.40 -18.21
CA SER A 197 -2.87 -10.84 -18.35
C SER A 197 -2.85 -9.31 -18.49
N ASP A 198 -1.95 -8.63 -17.78
CA ASP A 198 -1.76 -7.19 -17.91
C ASP A 198 -1.22 -6.83 -19.31
N ALA A 199 -0.24 -7.59 -19.81
CA ALA A 199 0.30 -7.38 -21.15
C ALA A 199 -0.77 -7.54 -22.25
N THR A 200 -1.59 -8.60 -22.15
CA THR A 200 -2.66 -8.87 -23.15
C THR A 200 -3.82 -7.88 -23.08
N SER A 201 -4.08 -7.29 -21.92
CA SER A 201 -5.11 -6.25 -21.72
C SER A 201 -4.62 -4.82 -22.02
N GLY A 202 -3.37 -4.66 -22.49
CA GLY A 202 -2.78 -3.35 -22.77
C GLY A 202 -2.32 -2.55 -21.53
N LYS A 203 -2.33 -3.17 -20.36
CA LYS A 203 -1.88 -2.58 -19.10
C LYS A 203 -0.36 -2.71 -18.97
N ARG A 204 0.35 -1.62 -19.20
CA ARG A 204 1.82 -1.58 -19.17
C ARG A 204 2.35 -1.24 -17.77
N THR A 205 2.11 -2.12 -16.79
CA THR A 205 2.70 -2.02 -15.45
C THR A 205 4.23 -2.03 -15.50
N LEU A 206 4.91 -1.66 -14.41
CA LEU A 206 6.37 -1.73 -14.36
C LEU A 206 6.85 -3.16 -14.63
N ALA A 207 6.21 -4.18 -14.06
CA ALA A 207 6.55 -5.59 -14.32
C ALA A 207 6.49 -5.95 -15.80
N VAL A 208 5.42 -5.53 -16.52
CA VAL A 208 5.29 -5.73 -17.98
C VAL A 208 6.39 -4.99 -18.75
N ARG A 209 6.75 -3.76 -18.34
CA ARG A 209 7.78 -2.94 -19.02
C ARG A 209 9.18 -3.52 -18.91
N ILE A 210 9.56 -4.00 -17.71
CA ILE A 210 10.93 -4.49 -17.46
C ILE A 210 11.07 -5.99 -17.70
N GLY A 211 9.94 -6.70 -17.85
CA GLY A 211 9.88 -8.16 -18.06
C GLY A 211 10.03 -8.95 -16.77
N ASP A 212 9.63 -10.23 -16.82
CA ASP A 212 9.54 -11.15 -15.66
C ASP A 212 10.84 -11.20 -14.86
N ALA A 213 11.97 -11.46 -15.50
CA ALA A 213 13.25 -11.63 -14.80
C ALA A 213 13.66 -10.41 -14.00
N ARG A 214 13.59 -9.20 -14.61
CA ARG A 214 13.92 -7.95 -13.91
C ARG A 214 12.90 -7.60 -12.84
N ALA A 215 11.61 -7.89 -13.07
CA ALA A 215 10.56 -7.67 -12.07
C ALA A 215 10.80 -8.53 -10.81
N ARG A 216 11.29 -9.76 -10.94
CA ARG A 216 11.69 -10.62 -9.82
C ARG A 216 12.84 -10.01 -9.02
N TYR A 217 13.90 -9.53 -9.67
CA TYR A 217 15.01 -8.86 -8.98
C TYR A 217 14.56 -7.57 -8.29
N THR A 218 13.70 -6.78 -8.94
CA THR A 218 13.12 -5.56 -8.37
C THR A 218 12.28 -5.87 -7.13
N TYR A 219 11.45 -6.94 -7.19
CA TYR A 219 10.71 -7.40 -6.03
C TYR A 219 11.64 -7.77 -4.86
N LEU A 220 12.70 -8.54 -5.13
CA LEU A 220 13.67 -8.92 -4.09
C LEU A 220 14.37 -7.70 -3.48
N ALA A 221 14.72 -6.71 -4.29
CA ALA A 221 15.28 -5.46 -3.80
C ALA A 221 14.28 -4.71 -2.90
N PHE A 222 13.02 -4.54 -3.34
CA PHE A 222 11.98 -3.90 -2.54
C PHE A 222 11.69 -4.63 -1.23
N LEU A 223 11.87 -5.96 -1.19
CA LEU A 223 11.63 -6.77 -0.01
C LEU A 223 12.78 -6.71 0.99
N LEU A 224 14.04 -6.69 0.53
CA LEU A 224 15.23 -6.87 1.37
C LEU A 224 15.93 -5.55 1.75
N VAL A 225 15.95 -4.55 0.85
CA VAL A 225 16.57 -3.24 1.13
C VAL A 225 15.99 -2.56 2.39
N PRO A 226 14.70 -2.68 2.73
CA PRO A 226 14.15 -2.15 3.98
C PRO A 226 14.89 -2.59 5.25
N PHE A 227 15.38 -3.83 5.29
CA PHE A 227 16.16 -4.33 6.44
C PHE A 227 17.53 -3.68 6.53
N ALA A 228 18.20 -3.46 5.41
CA ALA A 228 19.46 -2.72 5.37
C ALA A 228 19.27 -1.26 5.80
N LEU A 229 18.15 -0.63 5.38
CA LEU A 229 17.80 0.73 5.80
C LEU A 229 17.47 0.81 7.29
N ALA A 230 16.78 -0.17 7.86
CA ALA A 230 16.55 -0.25 9.30
C ALA A 230 17.87 -0.35 10.08
N ALA A 231 18.83 -1.16 9.57
CA ALA A 231 20.17 -1.26 10.15
C ALA A 231 20.97 0.05 9.99
N LEU A 232 20.80 0.78 8.90
CA LEU A 232 21.42 2.09 8.71
C LEU A 232 20.84 3.14 9.69
N ILE A 233 19.52 3.15 9.88
CA ILE A 233 18.85 4.03 10.86
C ILE A 233 19.29 3.69 12.28
N ALA A 234 19.65 2.42 12.55
CA ALA A 234 20.13 1.96 13.84
C ALA A 234 21.43 2.64 14.31
N ILE A 235 22.21 3.25 13.42
CA ILE A 235 23.37 4.08 13.79
C ILE A 235 22.93 5.23 14.71
N TYR A 236 21.72 5.76 14.53
CA TYR A 236 21.17 6.86 15.32
C TYR A 236 20.06 6.40 16.29
N ARG A 237 19.40 5.29 16.00
CA ARG A 237 18.30 4.69 16.75
C ARG A 237 18.50 3.18 16.87
N PRO A 238 19.36 2.72 17.80
CA PRO A 238 19.85 1.33 17.86
C PRO A 238 18.75 0.28 17.91
N TYR A 239 17.63 0.57 18.57
CA TYR A 239 16.52 -0.37 18.71
C TYR A 239 15.75 -0.64 17.40
N THR A 240 15.98 0.13 16.34
CA THR A 240 15.39 -0.18 15.00
C THR A 240 15.90 -1.52 14.45
N LEU A 241 17.01 -2.07 14.98
CA LEU A 241 17.46 -3.44 14.69
C LEU A 241 16.43 -4.52 15.06
N ILE A 242 15.48 -4.23 15.94
CA ILE A 242 14.38 -5.13 16.27
C ILE A 242 13.59 -5.51 14.99
N ALA A 243 13.55 -4.64 13.97
CA ALA A 243 12.93 -4.94 12.70
C ALA A 243 13.53 -6.18 12.00
N LEU A 244 14.80 -6.51 12.28
CA LEU A 244 15.47 -7.69 11.70
C LEU A 244 14.83 -9.02 12.15
N ILE A 245 14.05 -9.04 13.24
CA ILE A 245 13.28 -10.21 13.69
C ILE A 245 12.29 -10.66 12.59
N ALA A 246 11.83 -9.76 11.73
CA ALA A 246 10.95 -10.10 10.61
C ALA A 246 11.69 -10.76 9.41
N LEU A 247 13.03 -10.72 9.37
CA LEU A 247 13.83 -11.22 8.23
C LEU A 247 13.56 -12.70 7.90
N PRO A 248 13.37 -13.63 8.84
CA PRO A 248 13.04 -15.03 8.51
C PRO A 248 11.76 -15.17 7.69
N LEU A 249 10.79 -14.24 7.81
CA LEU A 249 9.57 -14.25 7.01
C LEU A 249 9.83 -13.96 5.53
N ALA A 250 11.00 -13.41 5.17
CA ALA A 250 11.41 -13.20 3.79
C ALA A 250 11.83 -14.51 3.07
N ILE A 251 12.18 -15.55 3.81
CA ILE A 251 12.72 -16.80 3.22
C ILE A 251 11.73 -17.43 2.24
N ALA A 252 10.46 -17.56 2.63
CA ALA A 252 9.45 -18.19 1.78
C ALA A 252 9.16 -17.40 0.49
N PRO A 253 8.88 -16.08 0.54
CA PRO A 253 8.66 -15.31 -0.68
C PRO A 253 9.91 -15.21 -1.57
N VAL A 254 11.11 -15.13 -0.99
CA VAL A 254 12.37 -15.14 -1.75
C VAL A 254 12.55 -16.46 -2.49
N ARG A 255 12.32 -17.59 -1.81
CA ARG A 255 12.41 -18.94 -2.44
C ARG A 255 11.40 -19.08 -3.58
N ALA A 256 10.15 -18.67 -3.37
CA ALA A 256 9.10 -18.75 -4.39
C ALA A 256 9.48 -17.95 -5.65
N VAL A 257 9.91 -16.70 -5.47
CA VAL A 257 10.24 -15.81 -6.59
C VAL A 257 11.51 -16.26 -7.31
N ARG A 258 12.56 -16.70 -6.60
CA ARG A 258 13.79 -17.25 -7.20
C ARG A 258 13.56 -18.61 -7.86
N GLY A 259 12.63 -19.41 -7.32
CA GLY A 259 12.25 -20.71 -7.89
C GLY A 259 11.33 -20.62 -9.12
N GLY A 260 11.05 -19.40 -9.62
CA GLY A 260 10.29 -19.23 -10.87
C GLY A 260 8.77 -19.40 -10.71
N VAL A 261 8.22 -19.41 -9.48
CA VAL A 261 6.77 -19.47 -9.29
C VAL A 261 6.10 -18.31 -10.04
N ALA A 262 5.01 -18.58 -10.77
CA ALA A 262 4.33 -17.62 -11.61
C ALA A 262 2.79 -17.71 -11.45
N GLY A 263 2.06 -16.73 -11.98
CA GLY A 263 0.61 -16.72 -12.03
C GLY A 263 -0.05 -16.97 -10.69
N PRO A 264 -1.09 -17.82 -10.60
CA PRO A 264 -1.84 -18.11 -9.38
C PRO A 264 -0.97 -18.59 -8.20
N GLY A 265 0.17 -19.23 -8.47
CA GLY A 265 1.11 -19.67 -7.43
C GLY A 265 1.66 -18.51 -6.57
N LEU A 266 1.70 -17.29 -7.11
CA LEU A 266 2.16 -16.10 -6.39
C LEU A 266 1.11 -15.51 -5.42
N ILE A 267 -0.12 -16.05 -5.37
CA ILE A 267 -1.15 -15.60 -4.42
C ILE A 267 -0.70 -15.85 -2.96
N ALA A 268 -0.05 -16.99 -2.71
CA ALA A 268 0.52 -17.29 -1.39
C ALA A 268 1.67 -16.33 -1.06
N THR A 269 2.54 -16.05 -2.02
CA THR A 269 3.67 -15.13 -1.89
C THR A 269 3.21 -13.69 -1.59
N LEU A 270 2.12 -13.23 -2.21
CA LEU A 270 1.49 -11.95 -1.89
C LEU A 270 1.07 -11.87 -0.41
N GLY A 271 0.41 -12.92 0.10
CA GLY A 271 0.03 -12.99 1.51
C GLY A 271 1.23 -13.05 2.47
N GLN A 272 2.30 -13.75 2.09
CA GLN A 272 3.56 -13.80 2.84
C GLN A 272 4.25 -12.43 2.87
N THR A 273 4.28 -11.70 1.75
CA THR A 273 4.81 -10.34 1.66
C THR A 273 4.05 -9.38 2.58
N GLY A 274 2.71 -9.45 2.61
CA GLY A 274 1.89 -8.63 3.52
C GLY A 274 2.15 -8.94 5.00
N ARG A 275 2.33 -10.21 5.37
CA ARG A 275 2.69 -10.62 6.74
C ARG A 275 4.07 -10.12 7.14
N LEU A 276 5.06 -10.24 6.24
CA LEU A 276 6.40 -9.70 6.45
C LEU A 276 6.35 -8.19 6.64
N GLN A 277 5.63 -7.46 5.78
CA GLN A 277 5.45 -6.02 5.89
C GLN A 277 4.87 -5.63 7.24
N LEU A 278 3.84 -6.34 7.72
CA LEU A 278 3.22 -6.08 9.02
C LEU A 278 4.18 -6.35 10.17
N ALA A 279 4.87 -7.49 10.17
CA ALA A 279 5.84 -7.85 11.19
C ALA A 279 7.01 -6.85 11.26
N PHE A 280 7.58 -6.49 10.09
CA PHE A 280 8.60 -5.45 9.98
C PHE A 280 8.09 -4.12 10.53
N GLY A 281 6.88 -3.70 10.09
CA GLY A 281 6.29 -2.43 10.51
C GLY A 281 6.09 -2.34 12.02
N ILE A 282 5.56 -3.38 12.66
CA ILE A 282 5.39 -3.43 14.12
C ILE A 282 6.75 -3.36 14.82
N ALA A 283 7.69 -4.22 14.44
CA ALA A 283 9.01 -4.30 15.06
C ALA A 283 9.81 -3.01 14.87
N PHE A 284 9.77 -2.42 13.68
CA PHE A 284 10.43 -1.15 13.39
C PHE A 284 9.80 0.03 14.17
N THR A 285 8.47 0.04 14.30
CA THR A 285 7.74 1.04 15.12
C THR A 285 8.14 0.96 16.58
N VAL A 286 8.20 -0.26 17.13
CA VAL A 286 8.67 -0.49 18.52
C VAL A 286 10.10 0.03 18.68
N GLY A 287 10.99 -0.32 17.72
CA GLY A 287 12.38 0.14 17.74
C GLY A 287 12.55 1.66 17.63
N LEU A 288 11.65 2.35 16.93
CA LEU A 288 11.62 3.81 16.87
C LEU A 288 11.08 4.44 18.17
N ALA A 289 10.12 3.79 18.84
CA ALA A 289 9.47 4.32 20.03
C ALA A 289 10.27 4.15 21.32
N ILE A 290 11.27 3.25 21.32
CA ILE A 290 12.18 2.99 22.46
C ILE A 290 13.49 3.76 22.20
N HIS A 291 13.85 4.69 23.11
CA HIS A 291 15.11 5.44 23.07
C HIS A 291 15.70 5.65 24.44
#